data_c5e4f877a66e20010b1c0c7a19757344
#
_entry.id   c5e4f877a66e20010b1c0c7a19757344
#
_cell.length_a   1.000
_cell.length_b   1.000
_cell.length_c   1.000
_cell.angle_alpha   90.00
_cell.angle_beta   90.00
_cell.angle_gamma   90.00
#
_symmetry.space_group_name_H-M   'P 1'
#
loop_
_entity.id
_entity.type
_entity.pdbx_description
1 polymer ?
#
loop_
_entity_poly.entity_id
_entity_poly.type
_entity_poly.pdbx_seq_one_letter_code
_entity_poly.pdbx_strand_id
1 'polypeptide(L)'
;MAKENLPGFLSPALFPAKLPLQSRIRGTSRLFFKPSPPHISCYTLNVSALTNRIVAANKFLAPYAVPHQGLLGRVKAEPEDETRSPFQRDRDRIIHTQAFRRLQGKTQVFVIGEGDHYRTRLTHTLEVAQISRDIARTLRLNEDLAECIALAHDLGHPPFGHAGEQALDKWMHDHGSSFEHNRQSLRNVTTLEEHSSLIAGLNLNNEILEGMQKHRTPHDQSTASDHAHDDHRDRAQHRSLSLEAQVVNLADEIAYTGHDVDDGLRAKLFTNKDLDGNVLSASALQRCSERGTSVRGGIIHLLVMDLYAATQKSIEKNTIKSLDDVYRASELIVCFSSTMQKELDALRAFLWQRMYLAPAVQSANDEGKKIVLDLCEHLLKHPIEKVLALQKSHGGELVEAIKDYVSGMTDQFAASSLLNMGGK
;
A
#
# COMPACT_ATOMS: atom_id res chain seq x y z
N MET A 1 51.38 7.81 -29.35
CA MET A 1 51.82 6.49 -28.92
C MET A 1 51.08 6.17 -27.64
N ALA A 2 50.29 5.21 -27.46
CA ALA A 2 49.88 3.99 -28.11
C ALA A 2 48.35 3.87 -28.04
N LYS A 3 47.77 3.28 -29.06
CA LYS A 3 46.37 2.80 -29.15
C LYS A 3 46.31 1.45 -28.45
N GLU A 4 45.35 1.19 -27.58
CA GLU A 4 44.94 -0.14 -27.23
C GLU A 4 43.46 -0.38 -27.42
N ASN A 5 43.17 -1.52 -28.00
CA ASN A 5 41.99 -1.98 -28.66
C ASN A 5 40.85 -2.37 -27.72
N LEU A 6 39.62 -2.02 -28.11
CA LEU A 6 38.37 -2.63 -27.63
C LEU A 6 38.02 -3.85 -28.51
N PRO A 7 37.55 -4.98 -27.97
CA PRO A 7 37.01 -6.07 -28.77
C PRO A 7 35.48 -5.97 -28.95
N GLY A 8 35.12 -6.15 -30.13
CA GLY A 8 34.03 -6.53 -30.98
C GLY A 8 32.66 -6.88 -30.37
N PHE A 9 31.68 -6.15 -30.87
CA PHE A 9 30.28 -6.52 -30.87
C PHE A 9 30.03 -7.72 -31.79
N LEU A 10 29.41 -8.77 -31.28
CA LEU A 10 28.87 -9.87 -32.08
C LEU A 10 27.45 -9.52 -32.55
N SER A 11 27.30 -9.56 -33.85
CA SER A 11 26.06 -9.40 -34.62
C SER A 11 25.16 -10.64 -34.54
N PRO A 12 23.83 -10.52 -34.65
CA PRO A 12 22.92 -11.65 -34.52
C PRO A 12 22.84 -12.45 -35.84
N ALA A 13 22.93 -13.77 -35.74
CA ALA A 13 22.77 -14.69 -36.83
C ALA A 13 21.31 -15.13 -37.04
N LEU A 14 20.77 -14.81 -38.15
CA LEU A 14 19.90 -15.50 -39.12
C LEU A 14 19.19 -16.81 -38.69
N PHE A 15 17.88 -16.73 -38.70
CA PHE A 15 16.98 -17.89 -38.85
C PHE A 15 16.94 -18.38 -40.31
N PRO A 16 16.96 -19.67 -40.58
CA PRO A 16 16.77 -20.18 -41.94
C PRO A 16 15.29 -20.41 -42.29
N ALA A 17 15.03 -20.25 -43.57
CA ALA A 17 13.78 -20.24 -44.28
C ALA A 17 13.09 -21.62 -44.43
N LYS A 18 11.81 -21.53 -44.69
CA LYS A 18 10.80 -22.45 -45.17
C LYS A 18 11.34 -23.64 -46.00
N LEU A 19 10.79 -24.82 -45.71
CA LEU A 19 10.75 -25.96 -46.63
C LEU A 19 9.29 -26.23 -47.10
N PRO A 20 9.11 -26.73 -48.36
CA PRO A 20 7.82 -26.77 -49.03
C PRO A 20 7.05 -28.10 -48.85
N LEU A 21 5.73 -27.99 -48.99
CA LEU A 21 4.81 -29.12 -49.17
C LEU A 21 5.05 -29.85 -50.47
N GLN A 22 5.12 -31.16 -50.46
CA GLN A 22 4.37 -32.11 -51.34
C GLN A 22 4.93 -33.52 -51.21
N SER A 23 4.10 -34.52 -50.81
CA SER A 23 3.66 -35.55 -51.77
C SER A 23 2.77 -36.61 -51.07
N ARG A 24 1.77 -37.01 -51.76
CA ARG A 24 0.76 -38.03 -51.50
C ARG A 24 1.38 -39.39 -51.22
N ILE A 25 0.83 -40.13 -50.21
CA ILE A 25 0.70 -41.57 -50.27
C ILE A 25 -0.70 -41.96 -49.75
N ARG A 26 -1.45 -42.68 -50.62
CA ARG A 26 -2.71 -43.39 -50.31
C ARG A 26 -2.40 -44.70 -49.63
N GLY A 27 -3.24 -45.08 -48.66
CA GLY A 27 -3.25 -46.47 -48.20
C GLY A 27 -3.91 -46.66 -46.83
N THR A 28 -5.23 -46.82 -46.79
CA THR A 28 -6.06 -47.80 -46.02
C THR A 28 -5.59 -48.23 -44.62
N SER A 29 -6.32 -47.82 -43.62
CA SER A 29 -6.99 -48.68 -42.59
C SER A 29 -7.54 -47.79 -41.49
N ARG A 30 -8.87 -47.66 -41.42
CA ARG A 30 -9.57 -46.98 -40.33
C ARG A 30 -9.47 -47.88 -39.07
N LEU A 31 -8.56 -47.56 -38.22
CA LEU A 31 -8.67 -47.90 -36.81
C LEU A 31 -9.33 -46.75 -36.08
N PHE A 32 -10.58 -46.92 -35.70
CA PHE A 32 -11.29 -46.02 -34.79
C PHE A 32 -10.65 -46.12 -33.42
N PHE A 33 -9.66 -45.25 -33.16
CA PHE A 33 -9.31 -44.91 -31.77
C PHE A 33 -10.38 -43.92 -31.27
N LYS A 34 -11.31 -44.43 -30.44
CA LYS A 34 -12.06 -43.56 -29.56
C LYS A 34 -11.02 -42.88 -28.64
N PRO A 35 -10.91 -41.56 -28.64
CA PRO A 35 -10.15 -40.90 -27.57
C PRO A 35 -10.89 -41.15 -26.27
N SER A 36 -10.31 -41.92 -25.37
CA SER A 36 -10.71 -41.93 -23.98
C SER A 36 -10.61 -40.50 -23.48
N PRO A 37 -11.63 -39.93 -22.80
CA PRO A 37 -11.49 -38.63 -22.19
C PRO A 37 -10.30 -38.67 -21.24
N PRO A 38 -9.45 -37.65 -21.17
CA PRO A 38 -8.40 -37.61 -20.17
C PRO A 38 -9.09 -37.79 -18.82
N HIS A 39 -8.70 -38.81 -18.07
CA HIS A 39 -8.99 -38.92 -16.66
C HIS A 39 -8.32 -37.72 -15.99
N ILE A 40 -9.03 -36.59 -15.96
CA ILE A 40 -8.77 -35.54 -14.97
C ILE A 40 -9.18 -36.23 -13.66
N SER A 41 -8.20 -36.83 -12.99
CA SER A 41 -8.32 -37.16 -11.59
C SER A 41 -8.68 -35.85 -10.89
N CYS A 42 -9.97 -35.62 -10.65
CA CYS A 42 -10.41 -34.61 -9.71
C CYS A 42 -9.73 -34.96 -8.39
N TYR A 43 -8.62 -34.33 -8.09
CA TYR A 43 -8.16 -34.20 -6.74
C TYR A 43 -9.27 -33.43 -6.01
N THR A 44 -10.22 -34.16 -5.44
CA THR A 44 -11.08 -33.63 -4.38
C THR A 44 -10.12 -33.33 -3.22
N LEU A 45 -9.45 -32.17 -3.31
CA LEU A 45 -8.76 -31.59 -2.17
C LEU A 45 -9.82 -31.45 -1.08
N ASN A 46 -9.64 -32.20 -0.05
CA ASN A 46 -10.59 -32.33 1.02
C ASN A 46 -10.75 -30.97 1.67
N VAL A 47 -11.91 -30.32 1.62
CA VAL A 47 -12.22 -29.06 2.33
C VAL A 47 -11.81 -29.18 3.80
N SER A 48 -11.83 -30.37 4.36
CA SER A 48 -11.28 -30.70 5.68
C SER A 48 -9.79 -30.39 5.84
N ALA A 49 -8.99 -30.38 4.76
CA ALA A 49 -7.54 -30.15 4.84
C ALA A 49 -7.22 -28.67 5.11
N LEU A 50 -7.89 -27.72 4.47
CA LEU A 50 -7.73 -26.29 4.75
C LEU A 50 -8.24 -25.95 6.15
N THR A 51 -9.42 -26.42 6.51
CA THR A 51 -9.99 -26.22 7.86
C THR A 51 -9.05 -26.72 8.94
N ASN A 52 -8.46 -27.89 8.77
CA ASN A 52 -7.50 -28.46 9.72
C ASN A 52 -6.20 -27.59 9.79
N ARG A 53 -5.73 -27.07 8.66
CA ARG A 53 -4.58 -26.14 8.63
C ARG A 53 -4.88 -24.83 9.37
N ILE A 54 -6.04 -24.22 9.15
CA ILE A 54 -6.49 -23.02 9.84
C ILE A 54 -6.59 -23.26 11.35
N VAL A 55 -7.22 -24.35 11.77
CA VAL A 55 -7.33 -24.72 13.19
C VAL A 55 -5.94 -24.94 13.82
N ALA A 56 -5.02 -25.57 13.10
CA ALA A 56 -3.65 -25.75 13.56
C ALA A 56 -2.90 -24.41 13.67
N ALA A 57 -3.03 -23.54 12.67
CA ALA A 57 -2.41 -22.22 12.65
C ALA A 57 -2.92 -21.32 13.79
N ASN A 58 -4.23 -21.32 14.05
CA ASN A 58 -4.82 -20.54 15.13
C ASN A 58 -4.29 -20.90 16.53
N LYS A 59 -3.75 -22.12 16.74
CA LYS A 59 -3.13 -22.48 18.03
C LYS A 59 -1.87 -21.68 18.36
N PHE A 60 -1.23 -21.08 17.34
CA PHE A 60 -0.04 -20.24 17.53
C PHE A 60 -0.40 -18.77 17.75
N LEU A 61 -1.62 -18.37 17.46
CA LEU A 61 -2.09 -17.02 17.69
C LEU A 61 -2.30 -16.74 19.19
N ALA A 62 -2.13 -15.48 19.56
CA ALA A 62 -2.53 -15.00 20.87
C ALA A 62 -4.07 -15.00 20.97
N PRO A 63 -4.66 -15.14 22.18
CA PRO A 63 -6.12 -15.18 22.35
C PRO A 63 -6.84 -13.90 21.89
N TYR A 64 -6.12 -12.82 21.78
CA TYR A 64 -6.60 -11.50 21.35
C TYR A 64 -6.34 -11.19 19.87
N ALA A 65 -5.77 -12.11 19.13
CA ALA A 65 -5.54 -11.98 17.69
C ALA A 65 -6.79 -12.33 16.89
N VAL A 66 -6.92 -11.77 15.69
CA VAL A 66 -7.95 -12.16 14.73
C VAL A 66 -7.61 -13.55 14.17
N PRO A 67 -8.53 -14.54 14.22
CA PRO A 67 -8.25 -15.86 13.70
C PRO A 67 -8.13 -15.87 12.17
N HIS A 68 -7.42 -16.86 11.62
CA HIS A 68 -7.12 -16.92 10.17
C HIS A 68 -8.36 -17.04 9.26
N GLN A 69 -9.49 -17.50 9.78
CA GLN A 69 -10.75 -17.51 9.02
C GLN A 69 -11.48 -16.15 9.02
N GLY A 70 -11.06 -15.20 9.86
CA GLY A 70 -11.80 -13.97 10.13
C GLY A 70 -13.04 -14.23 11.01
N LEU A 71 -13.71 -13.15 11.42
CA LEU A 71 -14.95 -13.18 12.20
C LEU A 71 -16.04 -12.32 11.58
N LEU A 72 -15.67 -11.25 10.87
CA LEU A 72 -16.61 -10.27 10.31
C LEU A 72 -17.12 -10.66 8.92
N GLY A 73 -16.44 -11.60 8.27
CA GLY A 73 -16.82 -12.10 6.95
C GLY A 73 -16.73 -11.06 5.84
N ARG A 74 -17.48 -11.25 4.77
CA ARG A 74 -17.51 -10.41 3.56
C ARG A 74 -18.90 -9.83 3.36
N VAL A 75 -18.99 -8.69 2.64
CA VAL A 75 -20.28 -8.09 2.25
C VAL A 75 -21.11 -9.10 1.45
N LYS A 76 -20.49 -9.81 0.50
CA LYS A 76 -21.15 -10.86 -0.28
C LYS A 76 -20.48 -12.22 0.02
N ALA A 77 -21.28 -13.16 0.47
CA ALA A 77 -20.81 -14.52 0.73
C ALA A 77 -20.26 -15.16 -0.56
N GLU A 78 -19.12 -15.82 -0.45
CA GLU A 78 -18.47 -16.57 -1.52
C GLU A 78 -18.11 -17.97 -1.05
N PRO A 79 -18.02 -18.96 -1.95
CA PRO A 79 -17.49 -20.27 -1.61
C PRO A 79 -16.08 -20.16 -1.01
N GLU A 80 -15.79 -21.01 -0.03
CA GLU A 80 -14.44 -21.13 0.53
C GLU A 80 -13.46 -21.62 -0.55
N ASP A 81 -12.22 -21.17 -0.43
CA ASP A 81 -11.12 -21.67 -1.28
C ASP A 81 -10.58 -22.98 -0.66
N GLU A 82 -10.15 -23.90 -1.51
CA GLU A 82 -9.67 -25.21 -1.05
C GLU A 82 -8.25 -25.16 -0.47
N THR A 83 -7.48 -24.12 -0.77
CA THR A 83 -6.05 -24.04 -0.48
C THR A 83 -5.61 -22.80 0.30
N ARG A 84 -6.37 -21.70 0.24
CA ARG A 84 -6.01 -20.39 0.80
C ARG A 84 -7.00 -19.97 1.88
N SER A 85 -6.47 -19.41 2.98
CA SER A 85 -7.30 -18.73 3.98
C SER A 85 -8.00 -17.51 3.37
N PRO A 86 -9.08 -16.98 3.99
CA PRO A 86 -9.75 -15.77 3.50
C PRO A 86 -8.80 -14.59 3.27
N PHE A 87 -7.87 -14.32 4.19
CA PHE A 87 -6.91 -13.22 4.07
C PHE A 87 -5.87 -13.48 2.97
N GLN A 88 -5.43 -14.72 2.76
CA GLN A 88 -4.53 -15.05 1.65
C GLN A 88 -5.20 -14.81 0.29
N ARG A 89 -6.50 -15.12 0.15
CA ARG A 89 -7.27 -14.78 -1.05
C ARG A 89 -7.36 -13.27 -1.26
N ASP A 90 -7.55 -12.51 -0.19
CA ASP A 90 -7.68 -11.07 -0.24
C ASP A 90 -6.36 -10.40 -0.60
N ARG A 91 -5.25 -10.88 -0.05
CA ARG A 91 -3.91 -10.44 -0.46
C ARG A 91 -3.72 -10.59 -1.97
N ASP A 92 -4.06 -11.76 -2.52
CA ASP A 92 -3.94 -11.99 -3.96
C ASP A 92 -4.82 -11.02 -4.76
N ARG A 93 -6.05 -10.75 -4.30
CA ARG A 93 -6.94 -9.76 -4.94
C ARG A 93 -6.32 -8.37 -4.94
N ILE A 94 -5.78 -7.91 -3.80
CA ILE A 94 -5.14 -6.60 -3.66
C ILE A 94 -3.96 -6.45 -4.62
N ILE A 95 -3.03 -7.41 -4.63
CA ILE A 95 -1.82 -7.38 -5.46
C ILE A 95 -2.15 -7.35 -6.96
N HIS A 96 -3.24 -7.98 -7.38
CA HIS A 96 -3.64 -8.03 -8.78
C HIS A 96 -4.41 -6.79 -9.27
N THR A 97 -4.73 -5.82 -8.39
CA THR A 97 -5.41 -4.58 -8.80
C THR A 97 -4.55 -3.69 -9.70
N GLN A 98 -5.20 -2.84 -10.46
CA GLN A 98 -4.52 -1.78 -11.20
C GLN A 98 -3.99 -0.70 -10.26
N ALA A 99 -4.71 -0.38 -9.18
CA ALA A 99 -4.30 0.57 -8.17
C ALA A 99 -2.95 0.15 -7.56
N PHE A 100 -2.78 -1.12 -7.16
CA PHE A 100 -1.53 -1.62 -6.61
C PHE A 100 -0.35 -1.50 -7.59
N ARG A 101 -0.56 -1.88 -8.86
CA ARG A 101 0.48 -1.74 -9.89
C ARG A 101 0.89 -0.29 -10.13
N ARG A 102 -0.06 0.65 -10.06
CA ARG A 102 0.20 2.09 -10.24
C ARG A 102 1.01 2.72 -9.12
N LEU A 103 1.09 2.12 -7.92
CA LEU A 103 1.95 2.57 -6.84
C LEU A 103 3.43 2.67 -7.25
N GLN A 104 3.88 1.87 -8.22
CA GLN A 104 5.24 1.95 -8.75
C GLN A 104 5.55 3.29 -9.41
N GLY A 105 4.56 3.94 -10.00
CA GLY A 105 4.71 5.23 -10.70
C GLY A 105 4.24 6.44 -9.89
N LYS A 106 4.05 6.29 -8.58
CA LYS A 106 3.65 7.37 -7.67
C LYS A 106 4.78 7.69 -6.70
N THR A 107 5.07 8.98 -6.57
CA THR A 107 6.06 9.50 -5.61
C THR A 107 5.66 9.21 -4.18
N GLN A 108 6.65 8.88 -3.34
CA GLN A 108 6.46 8.82 -1.88
C GLN A 108 6.67 10.21 -1.27
N VAL A 109 7.86 10.79 -1.39
CA VAL A 109 8.21 12.10 -0.84
C VAL A 109 8.85 13.01 -1.88
N PHE A 110 9.77 12.51 -2.70
CA PHE A 110 10.49 13.28 -3.72
C PHE A 110 9.87 13.01 -5.09
N VAL A 111 9.48 14.06 -5.78
CA VAL A 111 9.05 13.97 -7.19
C VAL A 111 10.21 13.41 -8.01
N ILE A 112 9.94 12.30 -8.70
CA ILE A 112 10.93 11.55 -9.49
C ILE A 112 11.39 12.43 -10.65
N GLY A 113 12.52 13.13 -10.49
CA GLY A 113 13.08 13.99 -11.52
C GLY A 113 14.47 13.60 -11.98
N GLU A 114 15.33 13.09 -11.10
CA GLU A 114 16.75 12.89 -11.41
C GLU A 114 17.33 11.64 -10.71
N GLY A 115 16.94 10.42 -11.16
CA GLY A 115 17.64 9.18 -10.76
C GLY A 115 16.73 7.98 -10.52
N ASP A 116 17.24 6.79 -10.85
CA ASP A 116 16.57 5.48 -10.72
C ASP A 116 16.42 4.98 -9.27
N HIS A 117 16.86 5.74 -8.27
CA HIS A 117 17.03 5.26 -6.91
C HIS A 117 16.03 5.84 -5.90
N TYR A 118 15.08 6.65 -6.34
CA TYR A 118 14.07 7.21 -5.43
C TYR A 118 12.99 6.18 -5.10
N ARG A 119 12.51 6.25 -3.85
CA ARG A 119 11.49 5.35 -3.34
C ARG A 119 10.13 5.66 -3.95
N THR A 120 9.48 4.62 -4.46
CA THR A 120 8.10 4.68 -4.93
C THR A 120 7.15 4.25 -3.82
N ARG A 121 5.86 4.59 -3.94
CA ARG A 121 4.83 4.09 -3.02
C ARG A 121 4.75 2.57 -2.99
N LEU A 122 5.04 1.88 -4.08
CA LEU A 122 5.08 0.42 -4.09
C LEU A 122 6.16 -0.12 -3.16
N THR A 123 7.37 0.42 -3.22
CA THR A 123 8.48 -0.04 -2.35
C THR A 123 8.22 0.29 -0.89
N HIS A 124 7.62 1.45 -0.59
CA HIS A 124 7.15 1.80 0.75
C HIS A 124 6.09 0.81 1.25
N THR A 125 5.03 0.58 0.48
CA THR A 125 3.95 -0.36 0.83
C THR A 125 4.48 -1.78 1.13
N LEU A 126 5.47 -2.24 0.37
CA LEU A 126 6.12 -3.53 0.63
C LEU A 126 6.96 -3.53 1.92
N GLU A 127 7.63 -2.42 2.25
CA GLU A 127 8.36 -2.27 3.53
C GLU A 127 7.39 -2.25 4.71
N VAL A 128 6.28 -1.52 4.61
CA VAL A 128 5.22 -1.51 5.63
C VAL A 128 4.67 -2.93 5.84
N ALA A 129 4.37 -3.64 4.76
CA ALA A 129 3.88 -5.02 4.85
C ALA A 129 4.90 -5.96 5.51
N GLN A 130 6.18 -5.83 5.19
CA GLN A 130 7.25 -6.61 5.83
C GLN A 130 7.33 -6.32 7.34
N ILE A 131 7.40 -5.05 7.73
CA ILE A 131 7.50 -4.63 9.13
C ILE A 131 6.24 -5.08 9.90
N SER A 132 5.05 -4.88 9.32
CA SER A 132 3.77 -5.31 9.92
C SER A 132 3.75 -6.81 10.20
N ARG A 133 4.20 -7.62 9.25
CA ARG A 133 4.27 -9.08 9.42
C ARG A 133 5.25 -9.48 10.51
N ASP A 134 6.44 -8.88 10.55
CA ASP A 134 7.44 -9.19 11.58
C ASP A 134 6.95 -8.83 12.98
N ILE A 135 6.27 -7.69 13.13
CA ILE A 135 5.64 -7.29 14.38
C ILE A 135 4.49 -8.25 14.74
N ALA A 136 3.58 -8.53 13.80
CA ALA A 136 2.46 -9.44 14.01
C ALA A 136 2.93 -10.83 14.45
N ARG A 137 3.94 -11.39 13.78
CA ARG A 137 4.54 -12.69 14.13
C ARG A 137 5.09 -12.69 15.56
N THR A 138 5.84 -11.65 15.95
CA THR A 138 6.46 -11.56 17.28
C THR A 138 5.40 -11.44 18.37
N LEU A 139 4.32 -10.69 18.12
CA LEU A 139 3.19 -10.53 19.04
C LEU A 139 2.17 -11.68 18.95
N ARG A 140 2.42 -12.69 18.09
CA ARG A 140 1.53 -13.83 17.82
C ARG A 140 0.15 -13.40 17.31
N LEU A 141 0.12 -12.35 16.49
CA LEU A 141 -1.05 -11.85 15.76
C LEU A 141 -1.15 -12.49 14.37
N ASN A 142 -2.22 -12.20 13.66
CA ASN A 142 -2.46 -12.72 12.31
C ASN A 142 -1.65 -11.95 11.26
N GLU A 143 -0.55 -12.57 10.81
CA GLU A 143 0.35 -11.98 9.78
C GLU A 143 -0.35 -11.73 8.45
N ASP A 144 -1.24 -12.65 8.01
CA ASP A 144 -1.93 -12.52 6.72
C ASP A 144 -2.88 -11.31 6.74
N LEU A 145 -3.55 -11.04 7.86
CA LEU A 145 -4.41 -9.86 8.00
C LEU A 145 -3.60 -8.56 8.03
N ALA A 146 -2.52 -8.51 8.81
CA ALA A 146 -1.63 -7.35 8.87
C ALA A 146 -1.03 -7.04 7.49
N GLU A 147 -0.59 -8.06 6.75
CA GLU A 147 -0.09 -7.91 5.38
C GLU A 147 -1.15 -7.35 4.43
N CYS A 148 -2.39 -7.84 4.48
CA CYS A 148 -3.47 -7.33 3.64
C CYS A 148 -3.77 -5.86 3.87
N ILE A 149 -3.89 -5.44 5.14
CA ILE A 149 -4.14 -4.04 5.48
C ILE A 149 -2.98 -3.17 4.98
N ALA A 150 -1.74 -3.59 5.25
CA ALA A 150 -0.54 -2.88 4.81
C ALA A 150 -0.44 -2.75 3.28
N LEU A 151 -0.79 -3.79 2.51
CA LEU A 151 -0.76 -3.72 1.04
C LEU A 151 -1.85 -2.83 0.45
N ALA A 152 -2.93 -2.59 1.20
CA ALA A 152 -4.09 -1.86 0.71
C ALA A 152 -4.15 -0.40 1.18
N HIS A 153 -3.39 0.00 2.22
CA HIS A 153 -3.55 1.31 2.87
C HIS A 153 -3.37 2.49 1.91
N ASP A 154 -2.38 2.43 1.03
CA ASP A 154 -1.93 3.53 0.16
C ASP A 154 -2.53 3.54 -1.25
N LEU A 155 -3.46 2.63 -1.58
CA LEU A 155 -4.02 2.47 -2.93
C LEU A 155 -4.70 3.72 -3.48
N GLY A 156 -5.20 4.60 -2.60
CA GLY A 156 -5.96 5.79 -2.93
C GLY A 156 -5.13 7.06 -3.11
N HIS A 157 -3.84 7.04 -2.85
CA HIS A 157 -3.01 8.24 -3.02
C HIS A 157 -3.05 8.76 -4.45
N PRO A 158 -3.20 10.07 -4.66
CA PRO A 158 -3.13 10.68 -5.98
C PRO A 158 -1.68 10.79 -6.47
N PRO A 159 -1.43 11.22 -7.73
CA PRO A 159 -0.10 11.56 -8.19
C PRO A 159 0.51 12.69 -7.35
N PHE A 160 1.84 12.74 -7.25
CA PHE A 160 2.62 13.72 -6.49
C PHE A 160 2.39 13.70 -4.96
N GLY A 161 1.98 12.57 -4.41
CA GLY A 161 1.87 12.32 -2.97
C GLY A 161 0.96 13.32 -2.25
N HIS A 162 1.39 13.79 -1.07
CA HIS A 162 0.60 14.74 -0.27
C HIS A 162 0.36 16.10 -0.96
N ALA A 163 1.27 16.54 -1.83
CA ALA A 163 1.07 17.76 -2.60
C ALA A 163 -0.13 17.63 -3.55
N GLY A 164 -0.20 16.52 -4.26
CA GLY A 164 -1.34 16.20 -5.12
C GLY A 164 -2.63 15.99 -4.34
N GLU A 165 -2.55 15.40 -3.16
CA GLU A 165 -3.70 15.25 -2.25
C GLU A 165 -4.26 16.59 -1.81
N GLN A 166 -3.43 17.52 -1.34
CA GLN A 166 -3.83 18.87 -0.97
C GLN A 166 -4.49 19.61 -2.13
N ALA A 167 -3.92 19.46 -3.35
CA ALA A 167 -4.49 20.11 -4.54
C ALA A 167 -5.85 19.51 -4.91
N LEU A 168 -5.98 18.19 -4.89
CA LEU A 168 -7.22 17.51 -5.22
C LEU A 168 -8.28 17.76 -4.16
N ASP A 169 -7.94 17.78 -2.88
CA ASP A 169 -8.86 18.10 -1.80
C ASP A 169 -9.36 19.54 -1.90
N LYS A 170 -8.46 20.52 -2.15
CA LYS A 170 -8.85 21.89 -2.39
C LYS A 170 -9.85 22.01 -3.56
N TRP A 171 -9.52 21.35 -4.70
CA TRP A 171 -10.40 21.36 -5.86
C TRP A 171 -11.77 20.75 -5.55
N MET A 172 -11.81 19.65 -4.81
CA MET A 172 -13.06 19.02 -4.37
C MET A 172 -13.86 19.92 -3.44
N HIS A 173 -13.22 20.65 -2.51
CA HIS A 173 -13.90 21.62 -1.64
C HIS A 173 -14.56 22.76 -2.43
N ASP A 174 -13.86 23.25 -3.45
CA ASP A 174 -14.41 24.30 -4.34
C ASP A 174 -15.67 23.81 -5.10
N HIS A 175 -15.89 22.48 -5.15
CA HIS A 175 -17.05 21.83 -5.77
C HIS A 175 -18.01 21.15 -4.78
N GLY A 176 -17.91 21.48 -3.48
CA GLY A 176 -18.84 21.01 -2.44
C GLY A 176 -18.62 19.59 -1.93
N SER A 177 -17.44 19.01 -2.18
CA SER A 177 -17.03 17.67 -1.71
C SER A 177 -15.65 17.72 -1.05
N SER A 178 -15.02 16.57 -0.77
CA SER A 178 -13.68 16.50 -0.18
C SER A 178 -12.91 15.30 -0.72
N PHE A 179 -11.59 15.36 -0.63
CA PHE A 179 -10.72 14.25 -0.95
C PHE A 179 -9.83 13.90 0.24
N GLU A 180 -9.66 12.60 0.47
CA GLU A 180 -8.73 12.05 1.47
C GLU A 180 -8.31 10.66 0.99
N HIS A 181 -7.00 10.39 0.97
CA HIS A 181 -6.45 9.20 0.34
C HIS A 181 -6.91 7.88 0.99
N ASN A 182 -7.15 7.83 2.32
CA ASN A 182 -7.65 6.62 2.99
C ASN A 182 -9.08 6.29 2.53
N ARG A 183 -9.95 7.31 2.41
CA ARG A 183 -11.30 7.16 1.85
C ARG A 183 -11.25 6.70 0.40
N GLN A 184 -10.30 7.21 -0.37
CA GLN A 184 -10.10 6.80 -1.76
C GLN A 184 -9.51 5.38 -1.86
N SER A 185 -8.62 4.96 -0.92
CA SER A 185 -8.13 3.57 -0.83
C SER A 185 -9.29 2.60 -0.60
N LEU A 186 -10.17 2.94 0.34
CA LEU A 186 -11.38 2.15 0.59
C LEU A 186 -12.29 2.10 -0.65
N ARG A 187 -12.52 3.26 -1.31
CA ARG A 187 -13.32 3.34 -2.54
C ARG A 187 -12.72 2.50 -3.68
N ASN A 188 -11.40 2.49 -3.83
CA ASN A 188 -10.73 1.65 -4.81
C ASN A 188 -11.10 0.17 -4.62
N VAL A 189 -10.96 -0.37 -3.41
CA VAL A 189 -11.18 -1.79 -3.15
C VAL A 189 -12.67 -2.18 -3.05
N THR A 190 -13.57 -1.24 -2.73
CA THR A 190 -15.00 -1.53 -2.61
C THR A 190 -15.81 -1.24 -3.86
N THR A 191 -15.29 -0.39 -4.77
CA THR A 191 -16.07 0.14 -5.89
C THR A 191 -15.34 0.14 -7.23
N LEU A 192 -14.10 0.70 -7.28
CA LEU A 192 -13.45 1.03 -8.56
C LEU A 192 -12.67 -0.13 -9.18
N GLU A 193 -12.09 -1.00 -8.35
CA GLU A 193 -11.38 -2.18 -8.83
C GLU A 193 -12.37 -3.35 -9.02
N GLU A 194 -12.27 -4.02 -10.15
CA GLU A 194 -13.14 -5.15 -10.45
C GLU A 194 -12.40 -6.48 -10.27
N HIS A 195 -12.93 -7.35 -9.41
CA HIS A 195 -12.48 -8.73 -9.27
C HIS A 195 -13.37 -9.70 -10.05
N SER A 196 -14.65 -9.39 -10.18
CA SER A 196 -15.66 -10.23 -10.82
C SER A 196 -16.77 -9.36 -11.38
N SER A 197 -17.30 -9.73 -12.55
CA SER A 197 -18.48 -9.07 -13.14
C SER A 197 -19.77 -9.19 -12.29
N LEU A 198 -19.75 -10.04 -11.26
CA LEU A 198 -20.92 -10.28 -10.38
C LEU A 198 -20.88 -9.48 -9.09
N ILE A 199 -19.75 -8.88 -8.74
CA ILE A 199 -19.54 -8.23 -7.45
C ILE A 199 -18.77 -6.93 -7.71
N ALA A 200 -19.32 -5.81 -7.25
CA ALA A 200 -18.60 -4.54 -7.26
C ALA A 200 -17.41 -4.61 -6.29
N GLY A 201 -16.29 -4.05 -6.67
CA GLY A 201 -15.08 -4.05 -5.87
C GLY A 201 -14.44 -5.43 -5.73
N LEU A 202 -13.55 -5.54 -4.75
CA LEU A 202 -12.77 -6.77 -4.48
C LEU A 202 -13.49 -7.75 -3.55
N ASN A 203 -14.56 -7.33 -2.88
CA ASN A 203 -15.26 -8.10 -1.85
C ASN A 203 -14.30 -8.62 -0.77
N LEU A 204 -13.45 -7.74 -0.24
CA LEU A 204 -12.49 -8.06 0.82
C LEU A 204 -13.21 -8.40 2.13
N ASN A 205 -12.51 -9.07 3.02
CA ASN A 205 -12.98 -9.35 4.37
C ASN A 205 -13.14 -8.03 5.16
N ASN A 206 -14.19 -7.95 5.96
CA ASN A 206 -14.55 -6.72 6.68
C ASN A 206 -13.49 -6.30 7.71
N GLU A 207 -12.66 -7.22 8.24
CA GLU A 207 -11.52 -6.88 9.09
C GLU A 207 -10.46 -6.04 8.34
N ILE A 208 -10.26 -6.30 7.05
CA ILE A 208 -9.34 -5.51 6.20
C ILE A 208 -9.93 -4.12 5.97
N LEU A 209 -11.22 -4.06 5.59
CA LEU A 209 -11.90 -2.79 5.33
C LEU A 209 -11.95 -1.91 6.58
N GLU A 210 -12.17 -2.48 7.76
CA GLU A 210 -12.12 -1.76 9.04
C GLU A 210 -10.70 -1.20 9.31
N GLY A 211 -9.66 -2.01 9.07
CA GLY A 211 -8.28 -1.56 9.22
C GLY A 211 -7.92 -0.41 8.29
N MET A 212 -8.37 -0.46 7.03
CA MET A 212 -8.17 0.62 6.06
C MET A 212 -8.95 1.90 6.42
N GLN A 213 -10.21 1.77 6.82
CA GLN A 213 -11.10 2.91 7.12
C GLN A 213 -10.61 3.73 8.30
N LYS A 214 -9.99 3.08 9.28
CA LYS A 214 -9.52 3.71 10.53
C LYS A 214 -8.00 3.91 10.52
N HIS A 215 -7.35 3.72 9.37
CA HIS A 215 -5.91 3.97 9.24
C HIS A 215 -5.66 5.47 9.42
N ARG A 216 -4.73 5.80 10.33
CA ARG A 216 -4.31 7.18 10.61
C ARG A 216 -2.87 7.18 11.05
N THR A 217 -2.07 8.01 10.39
CA THR A 217 -0.70 8.30 10.80
C THR A 217 -0.56 9.75 11.22
N PRO A 218 0.49 10.14 11.96
CA PRO A 218 0.78 11.53 12.28
C PRO A 218 0.98 12.42 11.04
N HIS A 219 1.38 11.84 9.90
CA HIS A 219 1.50 12.55 8.63
C HIS A 219 0.14 12.96 8.08
N ASP A 220 -0.90 12.15 8.24
CA ASP A 220 -2.26 12.45 7.78
C ASP A 220 -2.89 13.60 8.56
N GLN A 221 -2.50 13.76 9.83
CA GLN A 221 -3.03 14.83 10.68
C GLN A 221 -2.50 16.23 10.31
N SER A 222 -1.35 16.33 9.69
CA SER A 222 -0.75 17.62 9.28
C SER A 222 -1.46 18.24 8.06
N THR A 223 -2.23 17.47 7.31
CA THR A 223 -2.98 17.90 6.12
C THR A 223 -4.46 18.13 6.41
N ALA A 224 -4.98 17.60 7.51
CA ALA A 224 -6.35 17.80 7.95
C ALA A 224 -6.49 19.14 8.68
N SER A 225 -6.52 20.25 7.93
CA SER A 225 -7.03 21.51 8.44
C SER A 225 -8.51 21.37 8.79
N ASP A 226 -8.82 21.36 10.09
CA ASP A 226 -10.07 21.75 10.74
C ASP A 226 -11.44 21.23 10.20
N HIS A 227 -11.48 20.11 9.51
CA HIS A 227 -12.76 19.53 9.08
C HIS A 227 -13.04 18.20 9.78
N ALA A 228 -13.12 18.27 11.12
CA ALA A 228 -13.87 17.30 11.90
C ALA A 228 -15.37 17.49 11.60
N HIS A 229 -15.81 17.12 10.41
CA HIS A 229 -17.17 16.64 10.26
C HIS A 229 -17.24 15.28 10.96
N ASP A 230 -17.31 15.40 12.28
CA ASP A 230 -17.75 14.36 13.20
C ASP A 230 -19.14 13.92 12.68
N ASP A 231 -19.16 12.88 11.86
CA ASP A 231 -20.43 12.26 11.45
C ASP A 231 -20.99 11.58 12.70
N HIS A 232 -21.84 12.35 13.42
CA HIS A 232 -22.50 11.97 14.67
C HIS A 232 -23.30 10.67 14.60
N ARG A 233 -23.34 10.01 13.44
CA ARG A 233 -24.02 8.73 13.21
C ARG A 233 -23.21 7.51 13.66
N ASP A 234 -21.87 7.62 13.86
CA ASP A 234 -21.01 6.49 14.20
C ASP A 234 -20.69 6.35 15.70
N ARG A 235 -21.21 7.20 16.57
CA ARG A 235 -20.98 7.10 18.03
C ARG A 235 -21.56 5.84 18.67
N ALA A 236 -22.41 5.10 17.98
CA ALA A 236 -23.00 3.85 18.50
C ALA A 236 -22.11 2.61 18.27
N GLN A 237 -21.01 2.72 17.51
CA GLN A 237 -20.07 1.63 17.21
C GLN A 237 -18.61 1.99 17.50
N HIS A 238 -18.33 2.59 18.64
CA HIS A 238 -16.93 2.83 19.08
C HIS A 238 -16.26 1.52 19.52
N ARG A 239 -16.01 0.68 18.57
CA ARG A 239 -15.14 -0.48 18.67
C ARG A 239 -13.72 -0.06 18.29
N SER A 240 -12.74 -0.39 19.13
CA SER A 240 -11.33 -0.19 18.81
C SER A 240 -10.92 -1.04 17.58
N LEU A 241 -9.79 -0.71 16.97
CA LEU A 241 -9.18 -1.52 15.91
C LEU A 241 -8.65 -2.84 16.45
N SER A 242 -8.63 -3.89 15.62
CA SER A 242 -7.82 -5.09 15.91
C SER A 242 -6.36 -4.74 16.14
N LEU A 243 -5.62 -5.56 16.88
CA LEU A 243 -4.20 -5.31 17.10
C LEU A 243 -3.40 -5.37 15.81
N GLU A 244 -3.81 -6.19 14.84
CA GLU A 244 -3.21 -6.26 13.51
C GLU A 244 -3.30 -4.93 12.78
N ALA A 245 -4.45 -4.26 12.82
CA ALA A 245 -4.62 -2.95 12.21
C ALA A 245 -3.84 -1.85 12.95
N GLN A 246 -3.79 -1.90 14.30
CA GLN A 246 -2.97 -1.00 15.10
C GLN A 246 -1.48 -1.17 14.78
N VAL A 247 -1.01 -2.41 14.57
CA VAL A 247 0.36 -2.71 14.13
C VAL A 247 0.68 -2.06 12.80
N VAL A 248 -0.24 -2.13 11.82
CA VAL A 248 -0.01 -1.54 10.50
C VAL A 248 0.18 -0.02 10.59
N ASN A 249 -0.62 0.67 11.41
CA ASN A 249 -0.49 2.12 11.60
C ASN A 249 0.92 2.51 12.08
N LEU A 250 1.47 1.77 13.06
CA LEU A 250 2.81 2.05 13.56
C LEU A 250 3.93 1.50 12.67
N ALA A 251 3.68 0.43 11.93
CA ALA A 251 4.63 -0.09 10.94
C ALA A 251 4.83 0.88 9.78
N ASP A 252 3.77 1.56 9.35
CA ASP A 252 3.83 2.63 8.37
C ASP A 252 4.67 3.80 8.86
N GLU A 253 4.45 4.24 10.10
CA GLU A 253 5.25 5.29 10.74
C GLU A 253 6.73 4.89 10.88
N ILE A 254 7.02 3.65 11.25
CA ILE A 254 8.39 3.11 11.35
C ILE A 254 9.07 3.11 9.97
N ALA A 255 8.37 2.62 8.94
CA ALA A 255 8.87 2.60 7.58
C ALA A 255 9.15 4.01 7.08
N TYR A 256 8.20 4.92 7.24
CA TYR A 256 8.29 6.32 6.84
C TYR A 256 9.49 7.00 7.47
N THR A 257 9.61 6.93 8.80
CA THR A 257 10.75 7.53 9.53
C THR A 257 12.09 7.00 9.06
N GLY A 258 12.19 5.69 8.88
CA GLY A 258 13.44 5.04 8.46
C GLY A 258 13.86 5.45 7.07
N HIS A 259 12.94 5.46 6.11
CA HIS A 259 13.31 5.78 4.73
C HIS A 259 13.47 7.28 4.47
N ASP A 260 12.76 8.15 5.19
CA ASP A 260 12.93 9.59 5.07
C ASP A 260 14.31 10.04 5.49
N VAL A 261 14.85 9.43 6.57
CA VAL A 261 16.24 9.67 6.95
C VAL A 261 17.22 9.22 5.86
N ASP A 262 17.03 8.04 5.27
CA ASP A 262 17.88 7.52 4.20
C ASP A 262 17.80 8.40 2.93
N ASP A 263 16.61 8.79 2.53
CA ASP A 263 16.35 9.61 1.36
C ASP A 263 16.87 11.06 1.54
N GLY A 264 16.71 11.65 2.73
CA GLY A 264 17.25 12.96 3.04
C GLY A 264 18.79 13.01 3.05
N LEU A 265 19.44 11.96 3.58
CA LEU A 265 20.90 11.80 3.50
C LEU A 265 21.36 11.64 2.05
N ARG A 266 20.66 10.84 1.26
CA ARG A 266 20.96 10.61 -0.17
C ARG A 266 20.78 11.88 -1.00
N ALA A 267 19.74 12.66 -0.74
CA ALA A 267 19.47 13.96 -1.36
C ALA A 267 20.40 15.06 -0.82
N LYS A 268 21.28 14.77 0.14
CA LYS A 268 22.19 15.71 0.79
C LYS A 268 21.50 16.93 1.43
N LEU A 269 20.28 16.74 1.91
CA LEU A 269 19.52 17.77 2.64
C LEU A 269 20.06 17.96 4.06
N PHE A 270 20.69 16.93 4.60
CA PHE A 270 21.39 16.90 5.88
C PHE A 270 22.46 15.80 5.87
N THR A 271 23.28 15.76 6.89
CA THR A 271 24.41 14.83 7.05
C THR A 271 24.25 13.99 8.31
N ASN A 272 25.04 12.93 8.46
CA ASN A 272 25.09 12.13 9.70
C ASN A 272 25.39 13.02 10.94
N LYS A 273 26.20 14.07 10.78
CA LYS A 273 26.49 15.00 11.88
C LYS A 273 25.25 15.78 12.34
N ASP A 274 24.35 16.10 11.42
CA ASP A 274 23.10 16.78 11.77
C ASP A 274 22.15 15.84 12.53
N LEU A 275 22.25 14.53 12.31
CA LEU A 275 21.46 13.49 13.00
C LEU A 275 21.95 13.21 14.42
N ASP A 276 23.21 13.56 14.78
CA ASP A 276 23.73 13.41 16.15
C ASP A 276 22.97 14.25 17.19
N GLY A 277 22.26 15.28 16.75
CA GLY A 277 21.45 16.13 17.61
C GLY A 277 20.14 15.51 18.11
N ASN A 278 19.74 14.36 17.59
CA ASN A 278 18.53 13.64 17.99
C ASN A 278 18.89 12.28 18.60
N VAL A 279 18.33 11.93 19.75
CA VAL A 279 18.69 10.72 20.52
C VAL A 279 18.43 9.44 19.72
N LEU A 280 17.29 9.32 19.05
CA LEU A 280 16.94 8.14 18.26
C LEU A 280 17.92 7.95 17.09
N SER A 281 18.18 9.00 16.31
CA SER A 281 19.09 8.90 15.16
C SER A 281 20.55 8.76 15.59
N ALA A 282 21.00 9.38 16.67
CA ALA A 282 22.33 9.20 17.24
C ALA A 282 22.54 7.74 17.69
N SER A 283 21.55 7.14 18.38
CA SER A 283 21.57 5.74 18.78
C SER A 283 21.60 4.80 17.57
N ALA A 284 20.88 5.15 16.49
CA ALA A 284 20.90 4.40 15.24
C ALA A 284 22.25 4.49 14.53
N LEU A 285 22.91 5.66 14.52
CA LEU A 285 24.27 5.85 13.97
C LEU A 285 25.31 5.04 14.75
N GLN A 286 25.25 5.05 16.10
CA GLN A 286 26.10 4.22 16.93
C GLN A 286 25.94 2.74 16.57
N ARG A 287 24.71 2.25 16.49
CA ARG A 287 24.41 0.86 16.11
C ARG A 287 24.91 0.52 14.68
N CYS A 288 24.80 1.48 13.75
CA CYS A 288 25.34 1.35 12.41
C CYS A 288 26.86 1.08 12.43
N SER A 289 27.61 1.85 13.22
CA SER A 289 29.06 1.67 13.36
C SER A 289 29.43 0.34 14.03
N GLU A 290 28.68 -0.11 15.03
CA GLU A 290 28.93 -1.35 15.76
C GLU A 290 28.61 -2.61 14.96
N ARG A 291 27.56 -2.58 14.13
CA ARG A 291 27.00 -3.76 13.42
C ARG A 291 27.16 -3.75 11.92
N GLY A 292 27.68 -2.68 11.32
CA GLY A 292 27.78 -2.55 9.88
C GLY A 292 26.42 -2.46 9.16
N THR A 293 25.39 -1.97 9.85
CA THR A 293 24.04 -1.78 9.27
C THR A 293 23.85 -0.37 8.72
N SER A 294 22.77 -0.09 7.98
CA SER A 294 22.41 1.26 7.60
C SER A 294 21.74 2.03 8.77
N VAL A 295 21.81 3.36 8.73
CA VAL A 295 21.10 4.22 9.71
C VAL A 295 19.60 3.91 9.72
N ARG A 296 19.00 3.74 8.53
CA ARG A 296 17.61 3.27 8.37
C ARG A 296 17.36 1.98 9.15
N GLY A 297 18.19 0.98 8.94
CA GLY A 297 18.05 -0.31 9.66
C GLY A 297 18.21 -0.15 11.18
N GLY A 298 19.05 0.77 11.62
CA GLY A 298 19.21 1.12 13.04
C GLY A 298 17.94 1.75 13.63
N ILE A 299 17.34 2.72 12.94
CA ILE A 299 16.09 3.39 13.34
C ILE A 299 14.94 2.37 13.42
N ILE A 300 14.71 1.61 12.35
CA ILE A 300 13.65 0.59 12.30
C ILE A 300 13.81 -0.39 13.46
N HIS A 301 15.04 -0.89 13.71
CA HIS A 301 15.26 -1.82 14.80
C HIS A 301 14.94 -1.23 16.18
N LEU A 302 15.38 -0.01 16.47
CA LEU A 302 15.13 0.64 17.75
C LEU A 302 13.63 0.86 17.98
N LEU A 303 12.91 1.34 16.97
CA LEU A 303 11.48 1.55 17.03
C LEU A 303 10.72 0.24 17.21
N VAL A 304 11.04 -0.81 16.47
CA VAL A 304 10.39 -2.13 16.58
C VAL A 304 10.64 -2.75 17.95
N MET A 305 11.85 -2.66 18.50
CA MET A 305 12.17 -3.20 19.82
C MET A 305 11.42 -2.48 20.94
N ASP A 306 11.32 -1.15 20.86
CA ASP A 306 10.54 -0.37 21.84
C ASP A 306 9.05 -0.69 21.74
N LEU A 307 8.52 -0.77 20.50
CA LEU A 307 7.12 -1.11 20.25
C LEU A 307 6.75 -2.47 20.87
N TYR A 308 7.60 -3.49 20.73
CA TYR A 308 7.35 -4.79 21.36
C TYR A 308 7.25 -4.67 22.88
N ALA A 309 8.23 -4.02 23.51
CA ALA A 309 8.27 -3.89 24.95
C ALA A 309 7.11 -3.05 25.50
N ALA A 310 6.77 -1.95 24.82
CA ALA A 310 5.69 -1.07 25.22
C ALA A 310 4.31 -1.73 25.02
N THR A 311 4.10 -2.39 23.88
CA THR A 311 2.85 -3.09 23.58
C THR A 311 2.60 -4.25 24.57
N GLN A 312 3.63 -5.03 24.90
CA GLN A 312 3.49 -6.09 25.89
C GLN A 312 3.06 -5.54 27.27
N LYS A 313 3.68 -4.46 27.72
CA LYS A 313 3.27 -3.76 28.95
C LYS A 313 1.84 -3.22 28.85
N SER A 314 1.44 -2.70 27.70
CA SER A 314 0.09 -2.20 27.46
C SER A 314 -0.96 -3.31 27.54
N ILE A 315 -0.68 -4.47 26.95
CA ILE A 315 -1.53 -5.68 27.02
C ILE A 315 -1.73 -6.10 28.49
N GLU A 316 -0.65 -6.17 29.25
CA GLU A 316 -0.68 -6.53 30.68
C GLU A 316 -1.46 -5.50 31.51
N LYS A 317 -1.13 -4.20 31.35
CA LYS A 317 -1.78 -3.07 32.07
C LYS A 317 -3.28 -3.05 31.84
N ASN A 318 -3.72 -3.24 30.58
CA ASN A 318 -5.15 -3.20 30.20
C ASN A 318 -5.85 -4.55 30.34
N THR A 319 -5.13 -5.57 30.83
CA THR A 319 -5.68 -6.92 31.08
C THR A 319 -6.34 -7.53 29.83
N ILE A 320 -5.71 -7.34 28.67
CA ILE A 320 -6.20 -7.85 27.38
C ILE A 320 -5.99 -9.37 27.32
N LYS A 321 -7.08 -10.13 27.35
CA LYS A 321 -7.08 -11.60 27.35
C LYS A 321 -7.81 -12.20 26.16
N SER A 322 -8.59 -11.41 25.45
CA SER A 322 -9.40 -11.84 24.30
C SER A 322 -9.48 -10.75 23.25
N LEU A 323 -9.87 -11.09 22.04
CA LEU A 323 -10.15 -10.12 20.97
C LEU A 323 -11.27 -9.14 21.36
N ASP A 324 -12.23 -9.59 22.16
CA ASP A 324 -13.32 -8.77 22.65
C ASP A 324 -12.83 -7.66 23.61
N ASP A 325 -11.80 -7.95 24.42
CA ASP A 325 -11.14 -6.95 25.26
C ASP A 325 -10.44 -5.88 24.41
N VAL A 326 -9.80 -6.28 23.30
CA VAL A 326 -9.19 -5.34 22.34
C VAL A 326 -10.24 -4.38 21.79
N TYR A 327 -11.35 -4.93 21.31
CA TYR A 327 -12.42 -4.12 20.73
C TYR A 327 -13.13 -3.19 21.71
N ARG A 328 -13.11 -3.49 23.00
CA ARG A 328 -13.66 -2.65 24.07
C ARG A 328 -12.66 -1.66 24.67
N ALA A 329 -11.39 -1.78 24.29
CA ALA A 329 -10.37 -0.87 24.82
C ALA A 329 -10.67 0.58 24.42
N SER A 330 -10.56 1.48 25.38
CA SER A 330 -10.75 2.93 25.16
C SER A 330 -9.52 3.61 24.56
N GLU A 331 -8.35 2.95 24.64
CA GLU A 331 -7.08 3.42 24.14
C GLU A 331 -6.47 2.39 23.19
N LEU A 332 -5.58 2.83 22.28
CA LEU A 332 -4.79 1.93 21.46
C LEU A 332 -3.83 1.11 22.33
N ILE A 333 -3.77 -0.17 22.06
CA ILE A 333 -2.93 -1.12 22.82
C ILE A 333 -1.52 -1.21 22.23
N VAL A 334 -1.41 -1.19 20.89
CA VAL A 334 -0.10 -1.14 20.22
C VAL A 334 0.42 0.28 20.29
N CYS A 335 1.58 0.47 20.91
CA CYS A 335 2.12 1.80 21.19
C CYS A 335 3.64 1.77 21.34
N PHE A 336 4.26 2.93 21.19
CA PHE A 336 5.61 3.18 21.65
C PHE A 336 5.61 3.55 23.16
N SER A 337 6.77 3.40 23.79
CA SER A 337 6.96 3.98 25.12
C SER A 337 6.91 5.52 25.04
N SER A 338 6.54 6.16 26.12
CA SER A 338 6.49 7.64 26.18
C SER A 338 7.84 8.31 25.91
N THR A 339 8.94 7.62 26.18
CA THR A 339 10.30 8.09 25.87
C THR A 339 10.55 8.01 24.37
N MET A 340 10.32 6.84 23.77
CA MET A 340 10.51 6.64 22.33
C MET A 340 9.61 7.57 21.51
N GLN A 341 8.37 7.77 21.95
CA GLN A 341 7.44 8.70 21.26
C GLN A 341 8.01 10.12 21.20
N LYS A 342 8.59 10.62 22.32
CA LYS A 342 9.23 11.96 22.35
C LYS A 342 10.45 12.04 21.42
N GLU A 343 11.26 11.00 21.38
CA GLU A 343 12.45 10.94 20.51
C GLU A 343 12.04 10.88 19.02
N LEU A 344 11.01 10.13 18.72
CA LEU A 344 10.42 10.04 17.38
C LEU A 344 9.79 11.36 16.95
N ASP A 345 9.04 12.03 17.82
CA ASP A 345 8.46 13.36 17.56
C ASP A 345 9.56 14.40 17.29
N ALA A 346 10.67 14.35 18.04
CA ALA A 346 11.81 15.22 17.79
C ALA A 346 12.49 14.94 16.44
N LEU A 347 12.62 13.67 16.04
CA LEU A 347 13.16 13.30 14.74
C LEU A 347 12.22 13.76 13.59
N ARG A 348 10.91 13.60 13.75
CA ARG A 348 9.92 14.12 12.79
C ARG A 348 10.02 15.65 12.63
N ALA A 349 10.13 16.39 13.73
CA ALA A 349 10.31 17.83 13.67
C ALA A 349 11.59 18.24 12.92
N PHE A 350 12.68 17.48 13.11
CA PHE A 350 13.91 17.66 12.34
C PHE A 350 13.69 17.40 10.84
N LEU A 351 13.09 16.26 10.47
CA LEU A 351 12.80 15.92 9.07
C LEU A 351 11.88 16.95 8.43
N TRP A 352 10.87 17.41 9.16
CA TRP A 352 9.96 18.45 8.68
C TRP A 352 10.73 19.72 8.26
N GLN A 353 11.60 20.21 9.13
CA GLN A 353 12.36 21.45 8.86
C GLN A 353 13.42 21.26 7.77
N ARG A 354 14.17 20.13 7.79
CA ARG A 354 15.35 19.96 6.96
C ARG A 354 15.06 19.32 5.59
N MET A 355 13.96 18.57 5.50
CA MET A 355 13.60 17.82 4.31
C MET A 355 12.31 18.37 3.67
N TYR A 356 11.19 18.31 4.37
CA TYR A 356 9.90 18.69 3.79
C TYR A 356 9.80 20.18 3.44
N LEU A 357 10.42 21.06 4.21
CA LEU A 357 10.49 22.50 3.93
C LEU A 357 11.70 22.91 3.05
N ALA A 358 12.49 21.96 2.55
CA ALA A 358 13.60 22.27 1.66
C ALA A 358 13.09 22.89 0.35
N PRO A 359 13.73 23.99 -0.15
CA PRO A 359 13.23 24.71 -1.32
C PRO A 359 13.03 23.84 -2.57
N ALA A 360 13.92 22.85 -2.80
CA ALA A 360 13.80 21.94 -3.93
C ALA A 360 12.55 21.05 -3.81
N VAL A 361 12.24 20.55 -2.60
CA VAL A 361 11.06 19.74 -2.34
C VAL A 361 9.79 20.57 -2.49
N GLN A 362 9.79 21.79 -1.95
CA GLN A 362 8.64 22.69 -2.07
C GLN A 362 8.36 23.09 -3.52
N SER A 363 9.39 23.40 -4.31
CA SER A 363 9.22 23.71 -5.74
C SER A 363 8.61 22.57 -6.52
N ALA A 364 9.07 21.33 -6.27
CA ALA A 364 8.51 20.15 -6.93
C ALA A 364 7.06 19.87 -6.48
N ASN A 365 6.76 20.07 -5.20
CA ASN A 365 5.40 19.95 -4.66
C ASN A 365 4.45 20.98 -5.30
N ASP A 366 4.88 22.23 -5.47
CA ASP A 366 4.04 23.28 -6.06
C ASP A 366 3.79 23.01 -7.55
N GLU A 367 4.77 22.47 -8.27
CA GLU A 367 4.57 22.00 -9.65
C GLU A 367 3.54 20.83 -9.71
N GLY A 368 3.68 19.84 -8.84
CA GLY A 368 2.74 18.73 -8.73
C GLY A 368 1.32 19.20 -8.42
N LYS A 369 1.15 20.13 -7.47
CA LYS A 369 -0.15 20.75 -7.15
C LYS A 369 -0.78 21.42 -8.37
N LYS A 370 0.02 22.20 -9.10
CA LYS A 370 -0.44 22.87 -10.30
C LYS A 370 -0.91 21.87 -11.37
N ILE A 371 -0.15 20.82 -11.63
CA ILE A 371 -0.51 19.78 -12.60
C ILE A 371 -1.88 19.17 -12.24
N VAL A 372 -2.09 18.82 -10.97
CA VAL A 372 -3.36 18.21 -10.51
C VAL A 372 -4.53 19.17 -10.70
N LEU A 373 -4.39 20.44 -10.29
CA LEU A 373 -5.44 21.45 -10.46
C LEU A 373 -5.78 21.70 -11.93
N ASP A 374 -4.77 21.91 -12.76
CA ASP A 374 -4.93 22.17 -14.19
C ASP A 374 -5.60 20.99 -14.91
N LEU A 375 -5.27 19.73 -14.52
CA LEU A 375 -5.92 18.54 -15.04
C LEU A 375 -7.40 18.48 -14.65
N CYS A 376 -7.74 18.72 -13.39
CA CYS A 376 -9.12 18.70 -12.91
C CYS A 376 -9.97 19.77 -13.62
N GLU A 377 -9.46 21.00 -13.74
CA GLU A 377 -10.11 22.09 -14.45
C GLU A 377 -10.32 21.81 -15.94
N HIS A 378 -9.30 21.23 -16.58
CA HIS A 378 -9.39 20.87 -18.01
C HIS A 378 -10.44 19.78 -18.23
N LEU A 379 -10.43 18.73 -17.40
CA LEU A 379 -11.36 17.60 -17.49
C LEU A 379 -12.81 18.01 -17.16
N LEU A 380 -12.99 19.03 -16.33
CA LEU A 380 -14.33 19.58 -16.03
C LEU A 380 -14.91 20.29 -17.25
N LYS A 381 -14.07 21.06 -17.97
CA LYS A 381 -14.48 21.79 -19.20
C LYS A 381 -14.59 20.87 -20.42
N HIS A 382 -13.73 19.88 -20.50
CA HIS A 382 -13.57 18.97 -21.65
C HIS A 382 -13.46 17.52 -21.17
N PRO A 383 -14.56 16.91 -20.70
CA PRO A 383 -14.53 15.56 -20.17
C PRO A 383 -14.19 14.54 -21.27
N ILE A 384 -13.21 13.68 -20.98
CA ILE A 384 -12.82 12.60 -21.89
C ILE A 384 -13.70 11.36 -21.70
N GLU A 385 -13.72 10.47 -22.70
CA GLU A 385 -14.54 9.25 -22.71
C GLU A 385 -14.36 8.40 -21.44
N LYS A 386 -13.11 8.26 -20.93
CA LYS A 386 -12.84 7.49 -19.71
C LYS A 386 -13.49 8.07 -18.46
N VAL A 387 -13.53 9.40 -18.34
CA VAL A 387 -14.18 10.08 -17.20
C VAL A 387 -15.71 9.92 -17.31
N LEU A 388 -16.27 10.07 -18.49
CA LEU A 388 -17.69 9.85 -18.74
C LEU A 388 -18.11 8.38 -18.51
N ALA A 389 -17.23 7.43 -18.84
CA ALA A 389 -17.48 6.02 -18.56
C ALA A 389 -17.47 5.74 -17.05
N LEU A 390 -16.53 6.31 -16.27
CA LEU A 390 -16.51 6.23 -14.81
C LEU A 390 -17.79 6.85 -14.20
N GLN A 391 -18.19 8.02 -14.66
CA GLN A 391 -19.44 8.67 -14.22
C GLN A 391 -20.64 7.76 -14.45
N LYS A 392 -20.75 7.17 -15.62
CA LYS A 392 -21.85 6.28 -15.99
C LYS A 392 -21.86 4.98 -15.18
N SER A 393 -20.68 4.37 -14.97
CA SER A 393 -20.58 3.06 -14.30
C SER A 393 -20.83 3.15 -12.79
N HIS A 394 -20.48 4.27 -12.16
CA HIS A 394 -20.59 4.44 -10.70
C HIS A 394 -21.70 5.39 -10.26
N GLY A 395 -22.47 5.98 -11.20
CA GLY A 395 -23.71 6.73 -10.92
C GLY A 395 -23.50 8.04 -10.17
N GLY A 396 -22.32 8.67 -10.30
CA GLY A 396 -21.95 9.88 -9.58
C GLY A 396 -22.00 11.16 -10.41
N GLU A 397 -21.62 12.27 -9.79
CA GLU A 397 -21.40 13.54 -10.47
C GLU A 397 -20.12 13.52 -11.27
N LEU A 398 -19.99 14.42 -12.27
CA LEU A 398 -18.79 14.53 -13.09
C LEU A 398 -17.53 14.83 -12.25
N VAL A 399 -17.68 15.66 -11.22
CA VAL A 399 -16.61 16.00 -10.27
C VAL A 399 -16.05 14.77 -9.57
N GLU A 400 -16.91 13.87 -9.10
CA GLU A 400 -16.50 12.60 -8.47
C GLU A 400 -15.78 11.67 -9.46
N ALA A 401 -16.25 11.61 -10.71
CA ALA A 401 -15.58 10.82 -11.75
C ALA A 401 -14.20 11.38 -12.13
N ILE A 402 -14.04 12.71 -12.15
CA ILE A 402 -12.75 13.37 -12.38
C ILE A 402 -11.81 13.06 -11.22
N LYS A 403 -12.26 13.18 -9.97
CA LYS A 403 -11.51 12.82 -8.78
C LYS A 403 -11.00 11.38 -8.84
N ASP A 404 -11.89 10.43 -9.13
CA ASP A 404 -11.53 9.01 -9.25
C ASP A 404 -10.51 8.77 -10.37
N TYR A 405 -10.66 9.46 -11.49
CA TYR A 405 -9.75 9.34 -12.62
C TYR A 405 -8.37 9.92 -12.32
N VAL A 406 -8.31 11.16 -11.78
CA VAL A 406 -7.06 11.86 -11.47
C VAL A 406 -6.33 11.19 -10.31
N SER A 407 -7.02 10.80 -9.23
CA SER A 407 -6.40 10.08 -8.12
C SER A 407 -5.78 8.73 -8.55
N GLY A 408 -6.33 8.11 -9.59
CA GLY A 408 -5.81 6.88 -10.18
C GLY A 408 -4.58 7.04 -11.09
N MET A 409 -4.13 8.25 -11.40
CA MET A 409 -2.97 8.47 -12.26
C MET A 409 -1.64 8.20 -11.55
N THR A 410 -0.60 7.88 -12.33
CA THR A 410 0.79 7.99 -11.92
C THR A 410 1.30 9.40 -12.18
N ASP A 411 2.40 9.81 -11.55
CA ASP A 411 2.96 11.16 -11.70
C ASP A 411 3.31 11.48 -13.16
N GLN A 412 4.00 10.55 -13.82
CA GLN A 412 4.36 10.71 -15.23
C GLN A 412 3.13 10.76 -16.15
N PHE A 413 2.11 9.95 -15.86
CA PHE A 413 0.89 9.96 -16.65
C PHE A 413 0.10 11.25 -16.47
N ALA A 414 0.05 11.81 -15.26
CA ALA A 414 -0.58 13.10 -14.97
C ALA A 414 0.12 14.24 -15.73
N ALA A 415 1.45 14.34 -15.62
CA ALA A 415 2.23 15.35 -16.32
C ALA A 415 2.09 15.25 -17.85
N SER A 416 2.22 14.04 -18.41
CA SER A 416 2.09 13.82 -19.86
C SER A 416 0.68 14.09 -20.36
N SER A 417 -0.35 13.78 -19.58
CA SER A 417 -1.75 14.04 -19.94
C SER A 417 -2.01 15.53 -20.05
N LEU A 418 -1.51 16.34 -19.11
CA LEU A 418 -1.66 17.80 -19.16
C LEU A 418 -0.98 18.39 -20.38
N LEU A 419 0.25 17.98 -20.69
CA LEU A 419 0.98 18.44 -21.88
C LEU A 419 0.21 18.15 -23.18
N ASN A 420 -0.37 16.96 -23.29
CA ASN A 420 -1.15 16.56 -24.46
C ASN A 420 -2.49 17.32 -24.59
N MET A 421 -3.04 17.82 -23.48
CA MET A 421 -4.25 18.62 -23.45
C MET A 421 -4.01 20.08 -23.80
N GLY A 422 -2.84 20.63 -23.45
CA GLY A 422 -2.45 22.02 -23.75
C GLY A 422 -1.96 22.28 -25.16
N GLY A 423 -1.72 21.25 -25.95
CA GLY A 423 -1.20 21.33 -27.33
C GLY A 423 -2.27 21.29 -28.45
N LYS A 424 -3.55 21.53 -28.14
CA LYS A 424 -4.65 21.59 -29.14
C LYS A 424 -5.27 22.96 -29.18
#